data_59fd2f2e1f1e66acbc4963c6a453d8a9
#
_entry.id   59fd2f2e1f1e66acbc4963c6a453d8a9
#
_cell.length_a   1.000
_cell.length_b   1.000
_cell.length_c   1.000
_cell.angle_alpha   90.00
_cell.angle_beta   90.00
_cell.angle_gamma   90.00
#
_symmetry.space_group_name_H-M   'P 1'
#
loop_
_entity.id
_entity.type
_entity.pdbx_description
1 polymer ?
#
loop_
_entity_poly.entity_id
_entity_poly.type
_entity_poly.pdbx_seq_one_letter_code
_entity_poly.pdbx_strand_id
1 'polypeptide(L)'
;MDFPQRLAALRKQRALTQDALADHVGIHVSQLRRYEAGKSQPGLDILRKLAIALSVSADTLVFDKDERGPDDDLRLQFEATTRLTDDEKRLVREVIESILLRHEAKRWAA
;
A
#
# COMPACT_ATOMS: atom_id res chain seq x y z
N MET A 1 -8.63 7.50 6.14
CA MET A 1 -8.42 8.48 5.07
C MET A 1 -8.67 7.81 3.73
N ASP A 2 -9.59 8.35 2.93
CA ASP A 2 -9.92 7.79 1.62
C ASP A 2 -8.80 8.04 0.60
N PHE A 3 -8.86 7.32 -0.53
CA PHE A 3 -7.85 7.46 -1.58
C PHE A 3 -7.65 8.90 -2.05
N PRO A 4 -8.70 9.71 -2.34
CA PRO A 4 -8.50 11.09 -2.77
C PRO A 4 -7.70 11.93 -1.77
N GLN A 5 -8.01 11.80 -0.50
CA GLN A 5 -7.33 12.51 0.59
C GLN A 5 -5.89 12.02 0.75
N ARG A 6 -5.68 10.71 0.64
CA ARG A 6 -4.35 10.10 0.75
C ARG A 6 -3.46 10.53 -0.40
N LEU A 7 -4.00 10.56 -1.62
CA LEU A 7 -3.27 11.03 -2.79
C LEU A 7 -2.81 12.48 -2.61
N ALA A 8 -3.71 13.35 -2.19
CA ALA A 8 -3.39 14.76 -1.95
C ALA A 8 -2.34 14.92 -0.83
N ALA A 9 -2.46 14.14 0.24
CA ALA A 9 -1.52 14.19 1.36
C ALA A 9 -0.12 13.75 0.94
N LEU A 10 -0.01 12.66 0.19
CA LEU A 10 1.29 12.16 -0.31
C LEU A 10 1.92 13.15 -1.26
N ARG A 11 1.14 13.76 -2.15
CA ARG A 11 1.63 14.80 -3.04
C ARG A 11 2.22 15.97 -2.26
N LYS A 12 1.51 16.46 -1.27
CA LYS A 12 1.97 17.58 -0.43
C LYS A 12 3.21 17.23 0.38
N GLN A 13 3.32 16.01 0.87
CA GLN A 13 4.51 15.52 1.57
C GLN A 13 5.75 15.55 0.66
N ARG A 14 5.56 15.34 -0.63
CA ARG A 14 6.64 15.42 -1.63
C ARG A 14 6.87 16.84 -2.14
N ALA A 15 6.17 17.83 -1.59
CA ALA A 15 6.25 19.23 -2.01
C ALA A 15 5.95 19.43 -3.51
N LEU A 16 5.03 18.62 -4.05
CA LEU A 16 4.62 18.70 -5.46
C LEU A 16 3.30 19.45 -5.57
N THR A 17 3.22 20.31 -6.59
CA THR A 17 1.93 20.89 -7.00
C THR A 17 1.14 19.85 -7.79
N GLN A 18 -0.15 20.08 -7.98
CA GLN A 18 -0.96 19.22 -8.85
C GLN A 18 -0.41 19.20 -10.28
N ASP A 19 -0.01 20.36 -10.80
CA ASP A 19 0.60 20.45 -12.13
C ASP A 19 1.87 19.61 -12.24
N ALA A 20 2.75 19.70 -11.26
CA ALA A 20 4.00 18.96 -11.27
C ALA A 20 3.77 17.46 -11.22
N LEU A 21 2.87 16.99 -10.36
CA LEU A 21 2.57 15.56 -10.29
C LEU A 21 1.92 15.07 -11.58
N ALA A 22 0.98 15.83 -12.14
CA ALA A 22 0.35 15.48 -13.40
C ALA A 22 1.38 15.34 -14.53
N ASP A 23 2.36 16.25 -14.60
CA ASP A 23 3.44 16.18 -15.57
C ASP A 23 4.29 14.92 -15.38
N HIS A 24 4.65 14.59 -14.16
CA HIS A 24 5.42 13.37 -13.86
C HIS A 24 4.70 12.10 -14.29
N VAL A 25 3.38 12.08 -14.13
CA VAL A 25 2.55 10.91 -14.47
C VAL A 25 2.18 10.88 -15.94
N GLY A 26 2.22 12.03 -16.61
CA GLY A 26 1.86 12.15 -18.03
C GLY A 26 0.36 12.24 -18.26
N ILE A 27 -0.37 12.84 -17.31
CA ILE A 27 -1.81 13.09 -17.43
C ILE A 27 -2.08 14.59 -17.36
N HIS A 28 -3.28 14.98 -17.79
CA HIS A 28 -3.70 16.35 -17.65
C HIS A 28 -4.00 16.69 -16.18
N VAL A 29 -3.68 17.91 -15.76
CA VAL A 29 -3.90 18.34 -14.38
C VAL A 29 -5.38 18.28 -13.97
N SER A 30 -6.29 18.49 -14.89
CA SER A 30 -7.73 18.37 -14.60
C SER A 30 -8.12 16.96 -14.21
N GLN A 31 -7.48 15.95 -14.77
CA GLN A 31 -7.68 14.56 -14.42
C GLN A 31 -7.18 14.27 -12.99
N LEU A 32 -6.01 14.79 -12.65
CA LEU A 32 -5.47 14.65 -11.27
C LEU A 32 -6.39 15.33 -10.25
N ARG A 33 -6.89 16.51 -10.57
CA ARG A 33 -7.85 17.22 -9.72
C ARG A 33 -9.11 16.39 -9.46
N ARG A 34 -9.60 15.69 -10.47
CA ARG A 34 -10.76 14.81 -10.33
C ARG A 34 -10.47 13.63 -9.40
N TYR A 35 -9.27 13.07 -9.46
CA TYR A 35 -8.85 12.01 -8.55
C TYR A 35 -8.81 12.51 -7.10
N GLU A 36 -8.22 13.67 -6.87
CA GLU A 36 -8.12 14.25 -5.53
C GLU A 36 -9.45 14.73 -4.98
N ALA A 37 -10.40 15.05 -5.86
CA ALA A 37 -11.76 15.45 -5.48
C ALA A 37 -12.71 14.26 -5.29
N GLY A 38 -12.27 13.04 -5.57
CA GLY A 38 -13.11 11.86 -5.47
C GLY A 38 -14.14 11.70 -6.57
N LYS A 39 -14.00 12.46 -7.67
CA LYS A 39 -14.96 12.45 -8.80
C LYS A 39 -14.68 11.34 -9.80
N SER A 40 -13.47 10.81 -9.83
CA SER A 40 -13.08 9.67 -10.65
C SER A 40 -11.95 8.92 -9.97
N GLN A 41 -11.71 7.69 -10.41
CA GLN A 41 -10.65 6.85 -9.90
C GLN A 41 -9.65 6.53 -11.02
N PRO A 42 -8.35 6.51 -10.72
CA PRO A 42 -7.36 6.12 -11.72
C PRO A 42 -7.48 4.64 -12.04
N GLY A 43 -7.24 4.30 -13.30
CA GLY A 43 -7.05 2.92 -13.70
C GLY A 43 -5.69 2.40 -13.20
N LEU A 44 -5.46 1.11 -13.40
CA LEU A 44 -4.28 0.43 -12.89
C LEU A 44 -2.97 1.05 -13.37
N ASP A 45 -2.89 1.42 -14.66
CA ASP A 45 -1.67 1.99 -15.22
C ASP A 45 -1.33 3.34 -14.62
N ILE A 46 -2.33 4.21 -14.45
CA ILE A 46 -2.14 5.52 -13.83
C ILE A 46 -1.81 5.37 -12.35
N LEU A 47 -2.45 4.43 -11.65
CA LEU A 47 -2.16 4.14 -10.25
C LEU A 47 -0.68 3.74 -10.07
N ARG A 48 -0.17 2.88 -10.95
CA ARG A 48 1.23 2.47 -10.96
C ARG A 48 2.16 3.66 -11.16
N LYS A 49 1.84 4.53 -12.11
CA LYS A 49 2.64 5.74 -12.38
C LYS A 49 2.61 6.73 -11.22
N LEU A 50 1.47 6.86 -10.54
CA LEU A 50 1.36 7.69 -9.33
C LEU A 50 2.26 7.18 -8.22
N ALA A 51 2.27 5.87 -7.98
CA ALA A 51 3.12 5.27 -6.95
C ALA A 51 4.61 5.53 -7.24
N ILE A 52 5.02 5.36 -8.49
CA ILE A 52 6.40 5.63 -8.91
C ILE A 52 6.75 7.12 -8.73
N ALA A 53 5.90 8.02 -9.18
CA ALA A 53 6.13 9.46 -9.10
C ALA A 53 6.21 9.94 -7.64
N LEU A 54 5.40 9.35 -6.75
CA LEU A 54 5.39 9.70 -5.33
C LEU A 54 6.42 8.93 -4.51
N SER A 55 7.13 7.99 -5.12
CA SER A 55 8.12 7.12 -4.46
C SER A 55 7.51 6.35 -3.27
N VAL A 56 6.33 5.82 -3.48
CA VAL A 56 5.63 4.99 -2.49
C VAL A 56 5.22 3.67 -3.13
N SER A 57 4.87 2.69 -2.30
CA SER A 57 4.30 1.45 -2.80
C SER A 57 2.84 1.66 -3.21
N ALA A 58 2.33 0.78 -4.08
CA ALA A 58 0.92 0.77 -4.42
C ALA A 58 0.04 0.56 -3.18
N ASP A 59 0.49 -0.26 -2.22
CA ASP A 59 -0.20 -0.48 -0.96
C ASP A 59 -0.42 0.84 -0.20
N THR A 60 0.60 1.69 -0.16
CA THR A 60 0.53 3.00 0.52
C THR A 60 -0.54 3.89 -0.10
N LEU A 61 -0.71 3.83 -1.42
CA LEU A 61 -1.73 4.60 -2.14
C LEU A 61 -3.14 4.05 -1.94
N VAL A 62 -3.28 2.72 -2.00
CA VAL A 62 -4.58 2.06 -2.14
C VAL A 62 -5.23 1.77 -0.79
N PHE A 63 -4.44 1.41 0.21
CA PHE A 63 -4.97 0.98 1.51
C PHE A 63 -4.81 2.05 2.57
N ASP A 64 -5.80 2.14 3.45
CA ASP A 64 -5.66 2.89 4.68
C ASP A 64 -4.63 2.23 5.58
N LYS A 65 -4.14 3.01 6.52
CA LYS A 65 -3.08 2.60 7.44
C LYS A 65 -3.41 1.29 8.18
N ASP A 66 -4.68 1.06 8.48
CA ASP A 66 -5.13 -0.07 9.28
C ASP A 66 -5.77 -1.20 8.46
N GLU A 67 -5.86 -1.06 7.13
CA GLU A 67 -6.45 -2.08 6.26
C GLU A 67 -5.52 -3.27 6.01
N ARG A 68 -4.21 -3.03 6.00
CA ARG A 68 -3.19 -4.07 5.81
C ARG A 68 -2.05 -3.85 6.78
N GLY A 69 -1.50 -4.92 7.23
CA GLY A 69 -0.38 -4.90 8.16
C GLY A 69 -0.69 -5.74 9.39
N PRO A 70 0.31 -6.03 10.20
CA PRO A 70 0.13 -6.82 11.40
C PRO A 70 -0.61 -6.04 12.48
N ASP A 71 -1.40 -6.74 13.28
CA ASP A 71 -1.97 -6.21 14.51
C ASP A 71 -0.85 -5.77 15.46
N ASP A 72 -1.18 -4.90 16.41
CA ASP A 72 -0.22 -4.45 17.43
C ASP A 72 0.41 -5.61 18.18
N ASP A 73 -0.35 -6.68 18.43
CA ASP A 73 0.13 -7.88 19.11
C ASP A 73 1.29 -8.55 18.40
N LEU A 74 1.34 -8.48 17.08
CA LEU A 74 2.37 -9.12 16.26
C LEU A 74 3.39 -8.15 15.67
N ARG A 75 3.14 -6.86 15.76
CA ARG A 75 4.00 -5.84 15.14
C ARG A 75 5.45 -5.93 15.62
N LEU A 76 5.65 -6.05 16.92
CA LEU A 76 7.00 -6.11 17.50
C LEU A 76 7.73 -7.38 17.10
N GLN A 77 7.01 -8.50 17.00
CA GLN A 77 7.58 -9.75 16.51
C GLN A 77 8.00 -9.65 15.05
N PHE A 78 7.17 -9.03 14.20
CA PHE A 78 7.53 -8.81 12.80
C PHE A 78 8.74 -7.88 12.66
N GLU A 79 8.81 -6.82 13.44
CA GLU A 79 9.97 -5.93 13.45
C GLU A 79 11.24 -6.70 13.86
N ALA A 80 11.14 -7.56 14.86
CA ALA A 80 12.27 -8.37 15.32
C ALA A 80 12.76 -9.36 14.25
N THR A 81 11.90 -9.82 13.34
CA THR A 81 12.31 -10.74 12.28
C THR A 81 13.30 -10.13 11.30
N THR A 82 13.40 -8.80 11.23
CA THR A 82 14.36 -8.13 10.34
C THR A 82 15.81 -8.44 10.73
N ARG A 83 16.06 -8.86 11.96
CA ARG A 83 17.39 -9.20 12.48
C ARG A 83 17.79 -10.65 12.21
N LEU A 84 16.87 -11.46 11.73
CA LEU A 84 17.11 -12.87 11.48
C LEU A 84 17.95 -13.08 10.23
N THR A 85 18.61 -14.22 10.15
CA THR A 85 19.29 -14.66 8.95
C THR A 85 18.25 -15.03 7.88
N ASP A 86 18.71 -15.15 6.62
CA ASP A 86 17.80 -15.52 5.53
C ASP A 86 17.17 -16.92 5.76
N ASP A 87 17.95 -17.85 6.30
CA ASP A 87 17.42 -19.19 6.61
C ASP A 87 16.38 -19.15 7.72
N GLU A 88 16.63 -18.35 8.76
CA GLU A 88 15.68 -18.15 9.85
C GLU A 88 14.39 -17.48 9.38
N LYS A 89 14.50 -16.47 8.50
CA LYS A 89 13.33 -15.82 7.89
C LYS A 89 12.50 -16.80 7.08
N ARG A 90 13.16 -17.72 6.37
CA ARG A 90 12.48 -18.77 5.61
C ARG A 90 11.66 -19.67 6.54
N LEU A 91 12.24 -20.08 7.68
CA LEU A 91 11.54 -20.89 8.67
C LEU A 91 10.34 -20.16 9.26
N VAL A 92 10.48 -18.89 9.60
CA VAL A 92 9.37 -18.07 10.11
C VAL A 92 8.23 -18.05 9.09
N ARG A 93 8.56 -17.81 7.82
CA ARG A 93 7.58 -17.76 6.74
C ARG A 93 6.85 -19.10 6.58
N GLU A 94 7.58 -20.21 6.60
CA GLU A 94 6.99 -21.55 6.50
C GLU A 94 6.05 -21.86 7.66
N VAL A 95 6.42 -21.47 8.87
CA VAL A 95 5.56 -21.66 10.05
C VAL A 95 4.28 -20.84 9.93
N ILE A 96 4.40 -19.57 9.54
CA ILE A 96 3.24 -18.69 9.36
C ILE A 96 2.32 -19.26 8.27
N GLU A 97 2.87 -19.64 7.13
CA GLU A 97 2.10 -20.21 6.01
C GLU A 97 1.37 -21.49 6.44
N SER A 98 2.02 -22.35 7.21
CA SER A 98 1.42 -23.58 7.72
C SER A 98 0.24 -23.31 8.64
N ILE A 99 0.38 -22.34 9.54
CA ILE A 99 -0.70 -21.96 10.46
C ILE A 99 -1.88 -21.37 9.68
N LEU A 100 -1.59 -20.48 8.73
CA LEU A 100 -2.62 -19.85 7.91
C LEU A 100 -3.37 -20.87 7.06
N LEU A 101 -2.65 -21.81 6.45
CA LEU A 101 -3.25 -22.87 5.65
C LEU A 101 -4.18 -23.75 6.51
N ARG A 102 -3.74 -24.10 7.71
CA ARG A 102 -4.54 -24.87 8.66
C ARG A 102 -5.81 -24.12 9.06
N HIS A 103 -5.70 -22.83 9.29
CA HIS A 103 -6.85 -21.98 9.63
C HIS A 103 -7.88 -21.95 8.49
N GLU A 104 -7.42 -21.75 7.26
CA GLU A 104 -8.29 -21.73 6.08
C GLU A 104 -8.94 -23.08 5.83
N ALA A 105 -8.23 -24.18 6.02
CA ALA A 105 -8.77 -25.53 5.89
C ALA A 105 -9.92 -25.77 6.90
N LYS A 106 -9.76 -25.32 8.14
CA LYS A 106 -10.82 -25.41 9.16
C LYS A 106 -12.05 -24.60 8.75
N ARG A 107 -11.86 -23.42 8.20
CA ARG A 107 -12.95 -22.55 7.75
C ARG A 107 -13.75 -23.21 6.62
N TRP A 108 -13.08 -23.87 5.69
CA TRP A 108 -13.74 -24.55 4.56
C TRP A 108 -14.40 -25.88 4.97
N ALA A 109 -13.89 -26.53 5.99
CA ALA A 109 -14.46 -27.79 6.50
C ALA A 109 -15.72 -27.57 7.31
N ALA A 110 -15.92 -26.38 7.84
CA ALA A 110 -17.12 -26.03 8.59
C ALA A 110 -18.27 -25.64 7.66
#